data_6f0dcad4c1dc2c36b03cc5cc16f514f2
#
_entry.id   6f0dcad4c1dc2c36b03cc5cc16f514f2
#
_cell.length_a   1.000
_cell.length_b   1.000
_cell.length_c   1.000
_cell.angle_alpha   90.00
_cell.angle_beta   90.00
_cell.angle_gamma   90.00
#
_symmetry.space_group_name_H-M   'P 1'
#
loop_
_entity.id
_entity.type
_entity.pdbx_description
1 polymer ?
#
loop_
_entity_poly.entity_id
_entity_poly.type
_entity_poly.pdbx_seq_one_letter_code
_entity_poly.pdbx_strand_id
1 'polypeptide(L)'
;MTELYVLVAVFGAGFVAAVWWALSVSPSPSGRAVAGSDVFRQRLQELDAERERGALDEALFQQLKTDLERQLLEESTAAEQAPRRQGLGLPTVAGLALLFLLVGLGVYRQLGAWPELEVRQLQQSLEGKRRFSPEDITELSEAIETSLHFRPDNPELRYWYAQLAVEQGDYSAAVESYRALLAQAPDNPAIMAQLAQALFLQAERRLSPEARELMERAVALQPNQTTALGMLGMDAFEREDYPAAVDYWSTLLSNLHPQAPQAEIIRQAQTRAKQLALASGDLAGIEVVVEAPADIPQQGVLYVFAKAADGGALPLAVVRSSPAGEWPKRVVLTPADAMRADISLSQHEKIQLTARLSLSGAVTAGSGDLQGESGVLRWREHEGPVRLVLDKRIP
;
A
#
# COMPACT_ATOMS: atom_id res chain seq x y z
N MET A 1 0.69 -17.25 6.95
CA MET A 1 -0.79 -17.34 6.95
C MET A 1 -1.27 -18.76 6.61
N THR A 2 -0.79 -19.39 5.55
CA THR A 2 -1.17 -20.79 5.19
C THR A 2 -0.88 -21.82 6.27
N GLU A 3 0.25 -21.74 6.95
CA GLU A 3 0.62 -22.68 8.03
C GLU A 3 -0.29 -22.57 9.27
N LEU A 4 -0.75 -21.37 9.60
CA LEU A 4 -1.71 -21.16 10.70
C LEU A 4 -3.07 -21.79 10.38
N TYR A 5 -3.57 -21.64 9.16
CA TYR A 5 -4.82 -22.28 8.74
C TYR A 5 -4.70 -23.81 8.73
N VAL A 6 -3.54 -24.34 8.32
CA VAL A 6 -3.27 -25.77 8.37
C VAL A 6 -3.23 -26.27 9.82
N LEU A 7 -2.59 -25.55 10.72
CA LEU A 7 -2.51 -25.91 12.14
C LEU A 7 -3.89 -25.86 12.80
N VAL A 8 -4.66 -24.81 12.60
CA VAL A 8 -6.05 -24.68 13.10
C VAL A 8 -6.96 -25.77 12.51
N ALA A 9 -6.81 -26.10 11.22
CA ALA A 9 -7.57 -27.16 10.58
C ALA A 9 -7.21 -28.54 11.13
N VAL A 10 -5.93 -28.85 11.37
CA VAL A 10 -5.47 -30.12 11.95
C VAL A 10 -5.96 -30.24 13.40
N PHE A 11 -5.85 -29.19 14.20
CA PHE A 11 -6.34 -29.19 15.57
C PHE A 11 -7.88 -29.28 15.63
N GLY A 12 -8.59 -28.54 14.76
CA GLY A 12 -10.05 -28.60 14.64
C GLY A 12 -10.55 -30.00 14.22
N ALA A 13 -9.89 -30.62 13.24
CA ALA A 13 -10.21 -31.98 12.82
C ALA A 13 -9.93 -33.01 13.92
N GLY A 14 -8.82 -32.88 14.65
CA GLY A 14 -8.48 -33.72 15.80
C GLY A 14 -9.52 -33.61 16.92
N PHE A 15 -9.99 -32.40 17.21
CA PHE A 15 -11.05 -32.18 18.21
C PHE A 15 -12.39 -32.79 17.77
N VAL A 16 -12.81 -32.58 16.53
CA VAL A 16 -14.05 -33.17 15.98
C VAL A 16 -13.96 -34.72 16.01
N ALA A 17 -12.81 -35.29 15.63
CA ALA A 17 -12.58 -36.72 15.66
C ALA A 17 -12.62 -37.27 17.09
N ALA A 18 -12.05 -36.58 18.09
CA ALA A 18 -12.09 -36.98 19.50
C ALA A 18 -13.51 -36.90 20.08
N VAL A 19 -14.28 -35.87 19.79
CA VAL A 19 -15.69 -35.73 20.18
C VAL A 19 -16.55 -36.80 19.50
N TRP A 20 -16.37 -37.00 18.20
CA TRP A 20 -17.09 -38.04 17.46
C TRP A 20 -16.76 -39.45 17.99
N TRP A 21 -15.48 -39.74 18.31
CA TRP A 21 -15.05 -41.01 18.94
C TRP A 21 -15.65 -41.16 20.33
N ALA A 22 -15.65 -40.13 21.17
CA ALA A 22 -16.26 -40.13 22.49
C ALA A 22 -17.77 -40.38 22.46
N LEU A 23 -18.48 -39.83 21.48
CA LEU A 23 -19.91 -40.02 21.29
C LEU A 23 -20.24 -41.40 20.66
N SER A 24 -19.37 -41.94 19.80
CA SER A 24 -19.61 -43.21 19.11
C SER A 24 -19.24 -44.42 19.98
N VAL A 25 -18.45 -44.27 21.06
CA VAL A 25 -18.04 -45.35 22.00
C VAL A 25 -19.02 -45.56 23.14
N SER A 26 -20.18 -44.89 23.18
CA SER A 26 -21.24 -45.12 24.18
C SER A 26 -22.27 -46.17 23.71
N PRO A 27 -22.03 -47.47 23.82
CA PRO A 27 -23.12 -48.43 23.74
C PRO A 27 -23.80 -48.47 25.09
N SER A 28 -25.08 -48.15 25.17
CA SER A 28 -25.88 -48.42 26.38
C SER A 28 -25.94 -49.94 26.63
N PRO A 29 -25.43 -50.42 27.74
CA PRO A 29 -25.47 -51.87 28.05
C PRO A 29 -26.88 -52.40 28.24
N SER A 30 -27.85 -51.51 28.48
CA SER A 30 -29.23 -51.83 28.79
C SER A 30 -30.07 -52.37 27.60
N GLY A 31 -29.71 -51.99 26.35
CA GLY A 31 -30.50 -52.39 25.18
C GLY A 31 -30.34 -53.89 24.78
N ARG A 32 -29.15 -54.46 24.94
CA ARG A 32 -28.90 -55.87 24.55
C ARG A 32 -29.41 -56.89 25.58
N ALA A 33 -29.36 -56.60 26.88
CA ALA A 33 -29.89 -57.46 27.90
C ALA A 33 -31.42 -57.55 27.87
N VAL A 34 -32.10 -56.44 27.55
CA VAL A 34 -33.56 -56.44 27.42
C VAL A 34 -34.02 -57.17 26.15
N ALA A 35 -33.31 -57.02 25.03
CA ALA A 35 -33.64 -57.75 23.80
C ALA A 35 -33.48 -59.27 23.95
N GLY A 36 -32.44 -59.75 24.64
CA GLY A 36 -32.23 -61.17 24.87
C GLY A 36 -33.33 -61.80 25.73
N SER A 37 -33.79 -61.09 26.77
CA SER A 37 -34.89 -61.58 27.63
C SER A 37 -36.26 -61.67 26.94
N ASP A 38 -36.52 -60.79 25.99
CA ASP A 38 -37.79 -60.80 25.26
C ASP A 38 -37.81 -61.90 24.18
N VAL A 39 -36.71 -62.14 23.51
CA VAL A 39 -36.56 -63.26 22.57
C VAL A 39 -36.66 -64.60 23.28
N PHE A 40 -36.09 -64.71 24.48
CA PHE A 40 -36.22 -65.92 25.31
C PHE A 40 -37.66 -66.18 25.72
N ARG A 41 -38.40 -65.15 26.20
CA ARG A 41 -39.82 -65.30 26.54
C ARG A 41 -40.68 -65.72 25.35
N GLN A 42 -40.39 -65.16 24.19
CA GLN A 42 -41.13 -65.50 22.97
C GLN A 42 -40.84 -66.98 22.58
N ARG A 43 -39.61 -67.45 22.61
CA ARG A 43 -39.24 -68.84 22.32
C ARG A 43 -39.85 -69.81 23.32
N LEU A 44 -39.93 -69.47 24.62
CA LEU A 44 -40.53 -70.29 25.66
C LEU A 44 -42.07 -70.43 25.41
N GLN A 45 -42.75 -69.33 25.02
CA GLN A 45 -44.12 -69.34 24.65
C GLN A 45 -44.40 -70.20 23.38
N GLU A 46 -43.51 -70.17 22.39
CA GLU A 46 -43.60 -71.01 21.20
C GLU A 46 -43.51 -72.52 21.60
N LEU A 47 -42.53 -72.88 22.45
CA LEU A 47 -42.35 -74.23 22.93
C LEU A 47 -43.57 -74.74 23.79
N ASP A 48 -44.13 -73.87 24.64
CA ASP A 48 -45.34 -74.21 25.41
C ASP A 48 -46.55 -74.42 24.48
N ALA A 49 -46.75 -73.61 23.45
CA ALA A 49 -47.82 -73.74 22.48
C ALA A 49 -47.65 -75.01 21.60
N GLU A 50 -46.43 -75.45 21.31
CA GLU A 50 -46.13 -76.68 20.57
C GLU A 50 -46.40 -77.90 21.41
N ARG A 51 -46.12 -77.89 22.73
CA ARG A 51 -46.44 -78.89 23.67
C ARG A 51 -48.00 -79.05 23.82
N GLU A 52 -48.74 -77.95 23.98
CA GLU A 52 -50.19 -77.97 24.07
C GLU A 52 -50.86 -78.49 22.80
N ARG A 53 -50.28 -78.33 21.64
CA ARG A 53 -50.73 -78.90 20.37
C ARG A 53 -50.41 -80.35 20.17
N GLY A 54 -49.65 -80.97 21.15
CA GLY A 54 -49.27 -82.38 21.08
C GLY A 54 -48.14 -82.66 20.04
N ALA A 55 -47.45 -81.62 19.58
CA ALA A 55 -46.39 -81.71 18.60
C ALA A 55 -45.05 -82.03 19.23
N LEU A 56 -44.91 -81.84 20.59
CA LEU A 56 -43.70 -82.12 21.40
C LEU A 56 -44.02 -83.08 22.51
N ASP A 57 -43.18 -84.09 22.66
CA ASP A 57 -43.19 -85.01 23.83
C ASP A 57 -42.59 -84.31 25.06
N GLU A 58 -43.10 -84.60 26.24
CA GLU A 58 -42.69 -83.96 27.51
C GLU A 58 -41.18 -84.07 27.76
N ALA A 59 -40.56 -85.19 27.39
CA ALA A 59 -39.11 -85.38 27.54
C ALA A 59 -38.31 -84.43 26.63
N LEU A 60 -38.77 -84.19 25.37
CA LEU A 60 -38.12 -83.30 24.41
C LEU A 60 -38.36 -81.87 24.80
N PHE A 61 -39.59 -81.52 25.31
CA PHE A 61 -39.84 -80.21 25.85
C PHE A 61 -38.93 -79.81 27.00
N GLN A 62 -38.69 -80.69 27.98
CA GLN A 62 -37.77 -80.41 29.08
C GLN A 62 -36.33 -80.27 28.63
N GLN A 63 -35.93 -80.99 27.59
CA GLN A 63 -34.61 -80.89 27.00
C GLN A 63 -34.38 -79.56 26.29
N LEU A 64 -35.33 -79.18 25.44
CA LEU A 64 -35.26 -77.89 24.72
C LEU A 64 -35.34 -76.71 25.67
N LYS A 65 -36.17 -76.77 26.71
CA LYS A 65 -36.24 -75.75 27.76
C LYS A 65 -34.93 -75.59 28.50
N THR A 66 -34.28 -76.71 28.87
CA THR A 66 -32.99 -76.69 29.55
C THR A 66 -31.88 -76.13 28.67
N ASP A 67 -31.89 -76.46 27.39
CA ASP A 67 -30.91 -75.92 26.44
C ASP A 67 -31.09 -74.37 26.21
N LEU A 68 -32.36 -73.93 26.15
CA LEU A 68 -32.69 -72.54 26.06
C LEU A 68 -32.26 -71.74 27.33
N GLU A 69 -32.50 -72.31 28.52
CA GLU A 69 -32.02 -71.73 29.80
C GLU A 69 -30.50 -71.70 29.90
N ARG A 70 -29.82 -72.70 29.37
CA ARG A 70 -28.36 -72.74 29.30
C ARG A 70 -27.79 -71.70 28.35
N GLN A 71 -28.38 -71.51 27.17
CA GLN A 71 -28.00 -70.48 26.24
C GLN A 71 -28.13 -69.10 26.85
N LEU A 72 -29.24 -68.82 27.56
CA LEU A 72 -29.46 -67.55 28.25
C LEU A 72 -28.39 -67.27 29.31
N LEU A 73 -28.01 -68.29 30.07
CA LEU A 73 -26.96 -68.21 31.08
C LEU A 73 -25.57 -67.97 30.44
N GLU A 74 -25.28 -68.62 29.32
CA GLU A 74 -24.01 -68.46 28.61
C GLU A 74 -23.94 -67.03 27.97
N GLU A 75 -25.02 -66.52 27.39
CA GLU A 75 -25.11 -65.16 26.85
C GLU A 75 -25.02 -64.09 27.97
N SER A 76 -25.66 -64.32 29.13
CA SER A 76 -25.61 -63.40 30.26
C SER A 76 -24.20 -63.33 30.87
N THR A 77 -23.49 -64.50 31.00
CA THR A 77 -22.14 -64.58 31.51
C THR A 77 -21.11 -63.98 30.50
N ALA A 78 -21.32 -64.15 29.19
CA ALA A 78 -20.53 -63.53 28.16
C ALA A 78 -20.69 -61.99 28.12
N ALA A 79 -21.92 -61.51 28.41
CA ALA A 79 -22.17 -60.05 28.50
C ALA A 79 -21.54 -59.42 29.77
N GLU A 80 -21.46 -60.16 30.87
CA GLU A 80 -20.79 -59.70 32.11
C GLU A 80 -19.26 -59.69 31.97
N GLN A 81 -18.69 -60.61 31.21
CA GLN A 81 -17.23 -60.72 30.98
C GLN A 81 -16.71 -59.82 29.86
N ALA A 82 -17.58 -59.18 29.09
CA ALA A 82 -17.17 -58.21 28.07
C ALA A 82 -16.42 -57.03 28.73
N PRO A 83 -15.18 -56.70 28.30
CA PRO A 83 -14.43 -55.62 28.93
C PRO A 83 -15.24 -54.34 28.81
N ARG A 84 -15.60 -53.74 29.95
CA ARG A 84 -16.23 -52.41 30.01
C ARG A 84 -15.24 -51.44 29.39
N ARG A 85 -15.44 -51.12 28.13
CA ARG A 85 -14.77 -49.98 27.50
C ARG A 85 -15.28 -48.74 28.22
N GLN A 86 -14.49 -48.24 29.16
CA GLN A 86 -14.77 -46.97 29.80
C GLN A 86 -14.57 -45.89 28.71
N GLY A 87 -15.67 -45.40 28.16
CA GLY A 87 -15.65 -44.16 27.33
C GLY A 87 -15.09 -43.02 28.18
N LEU A 88 -14.34 -42.14 27.56
CA LEU A 88 -13.89 -40.92 28.22
C LEU A 88 -15.12 -40.18 28.79
N GLY A 89 -15.14 -40.02 30.11
CA GLY A 89 -16.25 -39.32 30.77
C GLY A 89 -16.38 -37.88 30.29
N LEU A 90 -17.60 -37.33 30.36
CA LEU A 90 -17.87 -35.92 30.02
C LEU A 90 -16.83 -34.92 30.58
N PRO A 91 -16.33 -35.09 31.87
CA PRO A 91 -15.33 -34.18 32.42
C PRO A 91 -13.96 -34.27 31.71
N THR A 92 -13.56 -35.47 31.25
CA THR A 92 -12.30 -35.62 30.51
C THR A 92 -12.37 -34.99 29.10
N VAL A 93 -13.51 -35.11 28.42
CA VAL A 93 -13.74 -34.47 27.13
C VAL A 93 -13.75 -32.93 27.29
N ALA A 94 -14.42 -32.42 28.32
CA ALA A 94 -14.44 -31.02 28.66
C ALA A 94 -13.03 -30.46 29.01
N GLY A 95 -12.25 -31.25 29.77
CA GLY A 95 -10.87 -30.91 30.11
C GLY A 95 -9.94 -30.84 28.91
N LEU A 96 -10.06 -31.77 27.97
CA LEU A 96 -9.33 -31.74 26.69
C LEU A 96 -9.74 -30.54 25.82
N ALA A 97 -11.03 -30.24 25.72
CA ALA A 97 -11.53 -29.07 24.97
C ALA A 97 -10.99 -27.78 25.55
N LEU A 98 -11.00 -27.64 26.88
CA LEU A 98 -10.43 -26.47 27.57
C LEU A 98 -8.92 -26.35 27.33
N LEU A 99 -8.18 -27.47 27.41
CA LEU A 99 -6.75 -27.48 27.11
C LEU A 99 -6.45 -27.05 25.68
N PHE A 100 -7.23 -27.55 24.69
CA PHE A 100 -7.10 -27.12 23.29
C PHE A 100 -7.35 -25.63 23.11
N LEU A 101 -8.37 -25.12 23.79
CA LEU A 101 -8.71 -23.69 23.74
C LEU A 101 -7.59 -22.83 24.35
N LEU A 102 -7.03 -23.25 25.48
CA LEU A 102 -5.93 -22.53 26.13
C LEU A 102 -4.63 -22.60 25.31
N VAL A 103 -4.32 -23.76 24.73
CA VAL A 103 -3.16 -23.91 23.82
C VAL A 103 -3.36 -23.07 22.57
N GLY A 104 -4.54 -23.10 21.96
CA GLY A 104 -4.89 -22.27 20.80
C GLY A 104 -4.76 -20.77 21.09
N LEU A 105 -5.25 -20.33 22.23
CA LEU A 105 -5.13 -18.94 22.68
C LEU A 105 -3.66 -18.56 22.96
N GLY A 106 -2.89 -19.46 23.57
CA GLY A 106 -1.45 -19.28 23.82
C GLY A 106 -0.65 -19.15 22.51
N VAL A 107 -0.88 -20.06 21.56
CA VAL A 107 -0.27 -20.01 20.23
C VAL A 107 -0.67 -18.76 19.47
N TYR A 108 -1.96 -18.37 19.49
CA TYR A 108 -2.46 -17.16 18.88
C TYR A 108 -1.78 -15.90 19.45
N ARG A 109 -1.60 -15.86 20.79
CA ARG A 109 -0.90 -14.77 21.46
C ARG A 109 0.59 -14.75 21.12
N GLN A 110 1.25 -15.92 21.05
CA GLN A 110 2.68 -16.04 20.74
C GLN A 110 3.02 -15.78 19.26
N LEU A 111 2.09 -16.03 18.35
CA LEU A 111 2.23 -15.70 16.93
C LEU A 111 2.04 -14.20 16.62
N GLY A 112 1.78 -13.36 17.63
CA GLY A 112 1.67 -11.90 17.48
C GLY A 112 0.45 -11.44 16.69
N ALA A 113 -0.58 -12.28 16.53
CA ALA A 113 -1.79 -11.90 15.80
C ALA A 113 -2.66 -10.88 16.56
N TRP A 114 -2.54 -10.81 17.89
CA TRP A 114 -3.28 -9.87 18.71
C TRP A 114 -2.86 -8.41 18.48
N PRO A 115 -1.55 -8.05 18.51
CA PRO A 115 -1.12 -6.68 18.25
C PRO A 115 -1.47 -6.20 16.82
N GLU A 116 -1.40 -7.08 15.81
CA GLU A 116 -1.82 -6.72 14.44
C GLU A 116 -3.31 -6.40 14.32
N LEU A 117 -4.16 -7.04 15.13
CA LEU A 117 -5.58 -6.71 15.19
C LEU A 117 -5.81 -5.31 15.78
N GLU A 118 -5.06 -4.95 16.81
CA GLU A 118 -5.11 -3.61 17.42
C GLU A 118 -4.70 -2.53 16.41
N VAL A 119 -3.58 -2.72 15.72
CA VAL A 119 -3.14 -1.83 14.63
C VAL A 119 -4.23 -1.69 13.57
N ARG A 120 -4.84 -2.79 13.15
CA ARG A 120 -5.90 -2.77 12.13
C ARG A 120 -7.17 -2.07 12.61
N GLN A 121 -7.56 -2.24 13.88
CA GLN A 121 -8.69 -1.54 14.47
C GLN A 121 -8.43 -0.04 14.57
N LEU A 122 -7.23 0.37 15.00
CA LEU A 122 -6.83 1.77 15.02
C LEU A 122 -6.82 2.37 13.60
N GLN A 123 -6.23 1.70 12.62
CA GLN A 123 -6.28 2.14 11.23
C GLN A 123 -7.72 2.33 10.74
N GLN A 124 -8.63 1.37 11.01
CA GLN A 124 -10.03 1.49 10.64
C GLN A 124 -10.75 2.65 11.35
N SER A 125 -10.42 2.92 12.62
CA SER A 125 -11.01 4.05 13.37
C SER A 125 -10.53 5.40 12.83
N LEU A 126 -9.36 5.42 12.19
CA LEU A 126 -8.75 6.61 11.59
C LEU A 126 -9.12 6.78 10.11
N GLU A 127 -9.70 5.75 9.48
CA GLU A 127 -10.22 5.84 8.10
C GLU A 127 -11.28 6.95 8.00
N GLY A 128 -11.07 7.87 7.07
CA GLY A 128 -11.96 9.01 6.87
C GLY A 128 -11.60 10.28 7.65
N LYS A 129 -10.68 10.23 8.60
CA LYS A 129 -10.14 11.46 9.20
C LYS A 129 -9.25 12.18 8.18
N ARG A 130 -9.50 13.47 7.97
CA ARG A 130 -8.68 14.30 7.05
C ARG A 130 -7.28 14.60 7.61
N ARG A 131 -7.11 14.56 8.92
CA ARG A 131 -5.83 14.76 9.63
C ARG A 131 -5.85 13.91 10.89
N PHE A 132 -4.73 13.30 11.20
CA PHE A 132 -4.51 12.60 12.47
C PHE A 132 -4.13 13.62 13.54
N SER A 133 -4.64 13.43 14.76
CA SER A 133 -4.17 14.20 15.92
C SER A 133 -2.80 13.67 16.38
N PRO A 134 -2.03 14.44 17.14
CA PRO A 134 -0.79 13.93 17.73
C PRO A 134 -1.00 12.67 18.58
N GLU A 135 -2.15 12.59 19.28
CA GLU A 135 -2.52 11.42 20.07
C GLU A 135 -2.79 10.20 19.20
N ASP A 136 -3.52 10.36 18.07
CA ASP A 136 -3.77 9.28 17.09
C ASP A 136 -2.44 8.71 16.55
N ILE A 137 -1.48 9.59 16.25
CA ILE A 137 -0.16 9.20 15.72
C ILE A 137 0.62 8.41 16.78
N THR A 138 0.61 8.87 18.03
CA THR A 138 1.32 8.20 19.13
C THR A 138 0.73 6.83 19.41
N GLU A 139 -0.60 6.72 19.55
CA GLU A 139 -1.29 5.46 19.82
C GLU A 139 -1.05 4.42 18.70
N LEU A 140 -1.13 4.85 17.44
CA LEU A 140 -0.86 3.96 16.30
C LEU A 140 0.61 3.55 16.25
N SER A 141 1.54 4.45 16.56
CA SER A 141 2.98 4.17 16.60
C SER A 141 3.33 3.13 17.66
N GLU A 142 2.80 3.26 18.88
CA GLU A 142 2.99 2.31 19.98
C GLU A 142 2.41 0.92 19.66
N ALA A 143 1.24 0.88 19.05
CA ALA A 143 0.61 -0.38 18.63
C ALA A 143 1.44 -1.08 17.53
N ILE A 144 1.96 -0.32 16.56
CA ILE A 144 2.84 -0.87 15.51
C ILE A 144 4.17 -1.33 16.10
N GLU A 145 4.79 -0.57 17.00
CA GLU A 145 6.03 -0.95 17.67
C GLU A 145 5.86 -2.26 18.44
N THR A 146 4.76 -2.39 19.19
CA THR A 146 4.38 -3.64 19.87
C THR A 146 4.25 -4.80 18.89
N SER A 147 3.60 -4.58 17.76
CA SER A 147 3.47 -5.58 16.69
C SER A 147 4.82 -5.98 16.10
N LEU A 148 5.72 -5.03 15.86
CA LEU A 148 7.06 -5.26 15.34
C LEU A 148 7.95 -6.02 16.33
N HIS A 149 7.70 -5.92 17.64
CA HIS A 149 8.40 -6.75 18.63
C HIS A 149 8.14 -8.25 18.42
N PHE A 150 6.92 -8.63 18.01
CA PHE A 150 6.55 -10.03 17.70
C PHE A 150 6.91 -10.44 16.26
N ARG A 151 6.91 -9.49 15.33
CA ARG A 151 7.20 -9.71 13.90
C ARG A 151 8.16 -8.64 13.36
N PRO A 152 9.44 -8.72 13.74
CA PRO A 152 10.43 -7.68 13.38
C PRO A 152 10.64 -7.55 11.88
N ASP A 153 10.37 -8.60 11.10
CA ASP A 153 10.60 -8.62 9.65
C ASP A 153 9.35 -8.26 8.82
N ASN A 154 8.25 -7.80 9.45
CA ASN A 154 7.06 -7.39 8.71
C ASN A 154 7.33 -6.05 7.98
N PRO A 155 7.46 -6.03 6.63
CA PRO A 155 7.84 -4.83 5.91
C PRO A 155 6.75 -3.77 5.90
N GLU A 156 5.47 -4.17 5.93
CA GLU A 156 4.34 -3.25 5.91
C GLU A 156 4.27 -2.45 7.22
N LEU A 157 4.33 -3.14 8.37
CA LEU A 157 4.33 -2.48 9.68
C LEU A 157 5.55 -1.58 9.86
N ARG A 158 6.73 -2.06 9.42
CA ARG A 158 7.97 -1.28 9.50
C ARG A 158 7.92 -0.02 8.64
N TYR A 159 7.28 -0.10 7.47
CA TYR A 159 7.09 1.05 6.61
C TYR A 159 6.16 2.10 7.27
N TRP A 160 5.03 1.65 7.83
CA TRP A 160 4.12 2.53 8.57
C TRP A 160 4.78 3.17 9.78
N TYR A 161 5.54 2.37 10.56
CA TYR A 161 6.30 2.88 11.71
C TYR A 161 7.29 3.98 11.29
N ALA A 162 8.04 3.75 10.21
CA ALA A 162 8.97 4.74 9.69
C ALA A 162 8.29 6.05 9.28
N GLN A 163 7.11 5.98 8.66
CA GLN A 163 6.34 7.17 8.30
C GLN A 163 5.85 7.93 9.53
N LEU A 164 5.30 7.23 10.52
CA LEU A 164 4.84 7.85 11.77
C LEU A 164 6.01 8.46 12.55
N ALA A 165 7.17 7.82 12.56
CA ALA A 165 8.39 8.36 13.18
C ALA A 165 8.82 9.68 12.51
N VAL A 166 8.72 9.80 11.18
CA VAL A 166 8.95 11.07 10.48
C VAL A 166 7.97 12.15 10.94
N GLU A 167 6.67 11.82 11.04
CA GLU A 167 5.63 12.77 11.49
C GLU A 167 5.84 13.21 12.96
N GLN A 168 6.36 12.34 13.81
CA GLN A 168 6.72 12.62 15.19
C GLN A 168 8.04 13.37 15.35
N GLY A 169 8.84 13.47 14.27
CA GLY A 169 10.17 14.07 14.29
C GLY A 169 11.27 13.13 14.82
N ASP A 170 10.95 11.85 15.06
CA ASP A 170 11.96 10.82 15.37
C ASP A 170 12.61 10.29 14.09
N TYR A 171 13.46 11.12 13.52
CA TYR A 171 14.17 10.78 12.29
C TYR A 171 15.15 9.62 12.47
N SER A 172 15.61 9.36 13.69
CA SER A 172 16.50 8.24 13.98
C SER A 172 15.79 6.90 13.83
N ALA A 173 14.62 6.75 14.41
CA ALA A 173 13.77 5.57 14.27
C ALA A 173 13.32 5.36 12.81
N ALA A 174 13.01 6.46 12.10
CA ALA A 174 12.67 6.41 10.68
C ALA A 174 13.84 5.88 9.83
N VAL A 175 15.05 6.40 10.01
CA VAL A 175 16.27 5.97 9.29
C VAL A 175 16.54 4.49 9.54
N GLU A 176 16.49 4.03 10.80
CA GLU A 176 16.69 2.63 11.15
C GLU A 176 15.67 1.72 10.43
N SER A 177 14.41 2.11 10.48
CA SER A 177 13.32 1.35 9.86
C SER A 177 13.45 1.29 8.33
N TYR A 178 13.74 2.42 7.67
CA TYR A 178 13.94 2.42 6.21
C TYR A 178 15.20 1.67 5.78
N ARG A 179 16.29 1.69 6.58
CA ARG A 179 17.48 0.87 6.32
C ARG A 179 17.16 -0.62 6.40
N ALA A 180 16.39 -1.04 7.40
CA ALA A 180 15.96 -2.43 7.52
C ALA A 180 15.07 -2.86 6.34
N LEU A 181 14.19 -1.99 5.86
CA LEU A 181 13.39 -2.24 4.64
C LEU A 181 14.26 -2.32 3.39
N LEU A 182 15.23 -1.42 3.25
CA LEU A 182 16.13 -1.42 2.10
C LEU A 182 17.04 -2.67 2.09
N ALA A 183 17.40 -3.20 3.26
CA ALA A 183 18.13 -4.47 3.36
C ALA A 183 17.32 -5.66 2.83
N GLN A 184 15.99 -5.65 2.98
CA GLN A 184 15.09 -6.66 2.42
C GLN A 184 14.82 -6.47 0.92
N ALA A 185 14.84 -5.22 0.44
CA ALA A 185 14.57 -4.86 -0.96
C ALA A 185 15.60 -3.81 -1.45
N PRO A 186 16.85 -4.24 -1.77
CA PRO A 186 17.98 -3.32 -2.04
C PRO A 186 17.80 -2.42 -3.25
N ASP A 187 16.95 -2.81 -4.21
CA ASP A 187 16.70 -2.07 -5.44
C ASP A 187 15.31 -1.40 -5.47
N ASN A 188 14.73 -1.13 -4.30
CA ASN A 188 13.44 -0.43 -4.23
C ASN A 188 13.66 1.10 -4.23
N PRO A 189 13.35 1.81 -5.33
CA PRO A 189 13.61 3.24 -5.45
C PRO A 189 12.73 4.09 -4.51
N ALA A 190 11.54 3.62 -4.15
CA ALA A 190 10.69 4.33 -3.22
C ALA A 190 11.27 4.30 -1.79
N ILE A 191 11.79 3.15 -1.35
CA ILE A 191 12.43 3.03 -0.03
C ILE A 191 13.74 3.82 0.01
N MET A 192 14.55 3.80 -1.08
CA MET A 192 15.74 4.64 -1.18
C MET A 192 15.42 6.13 -1.00
N ALA A 193 14.38 6.61 -1.68
CA ALA A 193 13.96 8.01 -1.58
C ALA A 193 13.46 8.36 -0.18
N GLN A 194 12.70 7.49 0.48
CA GLN A 194 12.22 7.71 1.84
C GLN A 194 13.37 7.69 2.86
N LEU A 195 14.33 6.76 2.74
CA LEU A 195 15.53 6.73 3.57
C LEU A 195 16.35 8.02 3.43
N ALA A 196 16.57 8.45 2.19
CA ALA A 196 17.32 9.66 1.93
C ALA A 196 16.61 10.92 2.46
N GLN A 197 15.27 10.96 2.38
CA GLN A 197 14.48 12.03 3.00
C GLN A 197 14.59 12.02 4.53
N ALA A 198 14.53 10.86 5.16
CA ALA A 198 14.71 10.74 6.61
C ALA A 198 16.12 11.18 7.05
N LEU A 199 17.17 10.77 6.31
CA LEU A 199 18.55 11.23 6.53
C LEU A 199 18.70 12.75 6.37
N PHE A 200 18.04 13.35 5.39
CA PHE A 200 18.03 14.79 5.19
C PHE A 200 17.39 15.53 6.37
N LEU A 201 16.26 15.03 6.86
CA LEU A 201 15.58 15.61 8.03
C LEU A 201 16.41 15.43 9.31
N GLN A 202 17.06 14.27 9.49
CA GLN A 202 17.95 13.99 10.61
C GLN A 202 19.18 14.91 10.62
N ALA A 203 19.68 15.25 9.43
CA ALA A 203 20.83 16.14 9.25
C ALA A 203 20.43 17.64 9.21
N GLU A 204 19.31 18.02 9.85
CA GLU A 204 18.84 19.41 9.89
C GLU A 204 18.66 20.05 8.51
N ARG A 205 18.07 19.29 7.60
CA ARG A 205 17.81 19.66 6.20
C ARG A 205 19.07 19.88 5.36
N ARG A 206 20.14 19.16 5.66
CA ARG A 206 21.34 19.10 4.81
C ARG A 206 21.42 17.74 4.12
N LEU A 207 21.61 17.75 2.81
CA LEU A 207 21.72 16.50 2.05
C LEU A 207 23.13 15.89 2.28
N SER A 208 23.17 14.77 3.01
CA SER A 208 24.41 14.02 3.20
C SER A 208 24.84 13.31 1.91
N PRO A 209 26.13 12.96 1.76
CA PRO A 209 26.59 12.18 0.60
C PRO A 209 25.84 10.86 0.42
N GLU A 210 25.53 10.15 1.54
CA GLU A 210 24.72 8.92 1.53
C GLU A 210 23.32 9.18 0.98
N ALA A 211 22.66 10.24 1.46
CA ALA A 211 21.31 10.58 0.99
C ALA A 211 21.28 10.94 -0.50
N ARG A 212 22.32 11.66 -0.99
CA ARG A 212 22.44 11.97 -2.41
C ARG A 212 22.61 10.72 -3.26
N GLU A 213 23.53 9.82 -2.88
CA GLU A 213 23.75 8.56 -3.60
C GLU A 213 22.45 7.72 -3.68
N LEU A 214 21.71 7.63 -2.58
CA LEU A 214 20.41 6.92 -2.56
C LEU A 214 19.40 7.56 -3.53
N MET A 215 19.33 8.89 -3.59
CA MET A 215 18.46 9.60 -4.51
C MET A 215 18.84 9.40 -5.97
N GLU A 216 20.14 9.47 -6.28
CA GLU A 216 20.67 9.25 -7.64
C GLU A 216 20.39 7.81 -8.10
N ARG A 217 20.60 6.82 -7.23
CA ARG A 217 20.22 5.42 -7.52
C ARG A 217 18.72 5.26 -7.70
N ALA A 218 17.91 5.91 -6.87
CA ALA A 218 16.45 5.87 -7.00
C ALA A 218 15.98 6.42 -8.35
N VAL A 219 16.55 7.52 -8.83
CA VAL A 219 16.25 8.10 -10.16
C VAL A 219 16.79 7.21 -11.28
N ALA A 220 17.96 6.59 -11.11
CA ALA A 220 18.51 5.66 -12.11
C ALA A 220 17.61 4.42 -12.30
N LEU A 221 17.02 3.91 -11.22
CA LEU A 221 16.09 2.78 -11.26
C LEU A 221 14.67 3.19 -11.70
N GLN A 222 14.23 4.37 -11.26
CA GLN A 222 12.90 4.93 -11.57
C GLN A 222 13.04 6.42 -11.92
N PRO A 223 13.19 6.76 -13.22
CA PRO A 223 13.43 8.13 -13.67
C PRO A 223 12.34 9.16 -13.29
N ASN A 224 11.16 8.70 -12.94
CA ASN A 224 10.03 9.53 -12.50
C ASN A 224 9.82 9.54 -10.97
N GLN A 225 10.83 9.16 -10.17
CA GLN A 225 10.72 9.17 -8.71
C GLN A 225 10.69 10.63 -8.19
N THR A 226 9.48 11.08 -7.84
CA THR A 226 9.19 12.49 -7.57
C THR A 226 9.94 13.06 -6.36
N THR A 227 10.04 12.30 -5.27
CA THR A 227 10.76 12.73 -4.05
C THR A 227 12.25 12.92 -4.35
N ALA A 228 12.87 11.97 -5.03
CA ALA A 228 14.29 12.03 -5.37
C ALA A 228 14.59 13.19 -6.34
N LEU A 229 13.77 13.37 -7.38
CA LEU A 229 13.91 14.48 -8.32
C LEU A 229 13.78 15.85 -7.64
N GLY A 230 12.82 15.99 -6.71
CA GLY A 230 12.64 17.22 -5.96
C GLY A 230 13.84 17.58 -5.09
N MET A 231 14.35 16.59 -4.37
CA MET A 231 15.49 16.78 -3.46
C MET A 231 16.82 16.96 -4.18
N LEU A 232 17.06 16.21 -5.26
CA LEU A 232 18.26 16.40 -6.09
C LEU A 232 18.28 17.76 -6.77
N GLY A 233 17.10 18.24 -7.24
CA GLY A 233 16.98 19.58 -7.79
C GLY A 233 17.29 20.67 -6.77
N MET A 234 16.84 20.52 -5.54
CA MET A 234 17.11 21.44 -4.44
C MET A 234 18.61 21.41 -4.06
N ASP A 235 19.23 20.22 -3.93
CA ASP A 235 20.65 20.06 -3.64
C ASP A 235 21.52 20.66 -4.75
N ALA A 236 21.18 20.43 -6.01
CA ALA A 236 21.89 21.02 -7.14
C ALA A 236 21.80 22.55 -7.11
N PHE A 237 20.62 23.10 -6.77
CA PHE A 237 20.44 24.55 -6.63
C PHE A 237 21.28 25.14 -5.48
N GLU A 238 21.33 24.47 -4.33
CA GLU A 238 22.15 24.90 -3.17
C GLU A 238 23.66 24.84 -3.47
N ARG A 239 24.09 23.91 -4.32
CA ARG A 239 25.47 23.79 -4.79
C ARG A 239 25.82 24.72 -5.96
N GLU A 240 24.87 25.56 -6.36
CA GLU A 240 24.98 26.47 -7.50
C GLU A 240 25.11 25.75 -8.85
N ASP A 241 24.80 24.44 -8.91
CA ASP A 241 24.70 23.67 -10.14
C ASP A 241 23.29 23.90 -10.76
N TYR A 242 23.07 25.12 -11.23
CA TYR A 242 21.76 25.52 -11.72
C TYR A 242 21.28 24.73 -12.94
N PRO A 243 22.15 24.34 -13.90
CA PRO A 243 21.73 23.48 -14.99
C PRO A 243 21.17 22.15 -14.52
N ALA A 244 21.84 21.45 -13.60
CA ALA A 244 21.36 20.19 -13.03
C ALA A 244 20.03 20.37 -12.26
N ALA A 245 19.88 21.47 -11.51
CA ALA A 245 18.62 21.80 -10.84
C ALA A 245 17.47 21.97 -11.84
N VAL A 246 17.71 22.65 -12.95
CA VAL A 246 16.72 22.83 -14.04
C VAL A 246 16.31 21.48 -14.62
N ASP A 247 17.24 20.58 -14.87
CA ASP A 247 16.98 19.26 -15.47
C ASP A 247 16.16 18.36 -14.55
N TYR A 248 16.54 18.28 -13.26
CA TYR A 248 15.77 17.52 -12.28
C TYR A 248 14.33 18.04 -12.12
N TRP A 249 14.17 19.37 -12.00
CA TRP A 249 12.84 19.97 -11.88
C TRP A 249 12.03 19.93 -13.17
N SER A 250 12.67 19.95 -14.35
CA SER A 250 11.98 19.72 -15.62
C SER A 250 11.36 18.33 -15.69
N THR A 251 12.15 17.31 -15.30
CA THR A 251 11.69 15.93 -15.24
C THR A 251 10.56 15.77 -14.19
N LEU A 252 10.70 16.39 -13.03
CA LEU A 252 9.67 16.37 -12.00
C LEU A 252 8.36 17.00 -12.49
N LEU A 253 8.42 18.19 -13.11
CA LEU A 253 7.25 18.89 -13.63
C LEU A 253 6.54 18.13 -14.75
N SER A 254 7.28 17.36 -15.57
CA SER A 254 6.68 16.52 -16.63
C SER A 254 5.83 15.37 -16.05
N ASN A 255 6.11 14.96 -14.81
CA ASN A 255 5.41 13.89 -14.11
C ASN A 255 4.28 14.37 -13.20
N LEU A 256 4.20 15.68 -12.95
CA LEU A 256 3.16 16.25 -12.08
C LEU A 256 1.95 16.71 -12.90
N HIS A 257 0.78 16.60 -12.26
CA HIS A 257 -0.40 17.25 -12.85
C HIS A 257 -0.19 18.77 -12.93
N PRO A 258 -0.46 19.41 -14.08
CA PRO A 258 -0.15 20.84 -14.28
C PRO A 258 -0.78 21.80 -13.27
N GLN A 259 -1.91 21.42 -12.67
CA GLN A 259 -2.65 22.20 -11.66
C GLN A 259 -2.34 21.76 -10.22
N ALA A 260 -1.40 20.83 -10.00
CA ALA A 260 -0.99 20.45 -8.64
C ALA A 260 -0.39 21.67 -7.92
N PRO A 261 -0.75 21.95 -6.66
CA PRO A 261 -0.20 23.11 -5.92
C PRO A 261 1.32 23.11 -5.87
N GLN A 262 1.94 21.93 -5.79
CA GLN A 262 3.39 21.77 -5.79
C GLN A 262 4.04 22.17 -7.12
N ALA A 263 3.35 21.97 -8.24
CA ALA A 263 3.89 22.29 -9.57
C ALA A 263 4.20 23.79 -9.73
N GLU A 264 3.43 24.67 -9.11
CA GLU A 264 3.69 26.12 -9.18
C GLU A 264 4.96 26.49 -8.40
N ILE A 265 5.15 25.93 -7.20
CA ILE A 265 6.34 26.17 -6.39
C ILE A 265 7.61 25.70 -7.13
N ILE A 266 7.55 24.51 -7.74
CA ILE A 266 8.68 23.94 -8.49
C ILE A 266 8.96 24.78 -9.75
N ARG A 267 7.94 25.26 -10.47
CA ARG A 267 8.12 26.16 -11.63
C ARG A 267 8.82 27.47 -11.25
N GLN A 268 8.45 28.05 -10.11
CA GLN A 268 9.11 29.27 -9.61
C GLN A 268 10.58 29.01 -9.25
N ALA A 269 10.86 27.90 -8.55
CA ALA A 269 12.24 27.49 -8.24
C ALA A 269 13.04 27.23 -9.52
N GLN A 270 12.49 26.50 -10.48
CA GLN A 270 13.11 26.25 -11.78
C GLN A 270 13.36 27.54 -12.56
N THR A 271 12.41 28.47 -12.59
CA THR A 271 12.59 29.77 -13.24
C THR A 271 13.74 30.55 -12.62
N ARG A 272 13.85 30.50 -11.27
CA ARG A 272 14.97 31.13 -10.57
C ARG A 272 16.31 30.47 -10.91
N ALA A 273 16.36 29.13 -10.98
CA ALA A 273 17.56 28.40 -11.41
C ALA A 273 17.97 28.76 -12.85
N LYS A 274 17.00 28.82 -13.78
CA LYS A 274 17.24 29.23 -15.16
C LYS A 274 17.80 30.66 -15.25
N GLN A 275 17.28 31.60 -14.46
CA GLN A 275 17.79 32.98 -14.42
C GLN A 275 19.26 33.03 -13.92
N LEU A 276 19.57 32.29 -12.88
CA LEU A 276 20.92 32.24 -12.32
C LEU A 276 21.89 31.55 -13.28
N ALA A 277 21.49 30.43 -13.89
CA ALA A 277 22.29 29.74 -14.90
C ALA A 277 22.53 30.59 -16.16
N LEU A 278 21.56 31.41 -16.52
CA LEU A 278 21.71 32.38 -17.64
C LEU A 278 22.70 33.49 -17.28
N ALA A 279 22.63 34.01 -16.05
CA ALA A 279 23.49 35.08 -15.57
C ALA A 279 24.96 34.61 -15.39
N SER A 280 25.19 33.35 -15.00
CA SER A 280 26.53 32.75 -14.91
C SER A 280 27.09 32.32 -16.27
N GLY A 281 26.22 32.23 -17.29
CA GLY A 281 26.61 31.75 -18.63
C GLY A 281 26.61 30.22 -18.77
N ASP A 282 26.18 29.47 -17.73
CA ASP A 282 26.13 28.02 -17.73
C ASP A 282 24.95 27.45 -18.53
N LEU A 283 23.94 28.28 -18.83
CA LEU A 283 22.78 27.92 -19.62
C LEU A 283 22.55 28.94 -20.73
N ALA A 284 22.37 28.46 -21.94
CA ALA A 284 21.92 29.31 -23.06
C ALA A 284 20.39 29.45 -23.00
N GLY A 285 19.88 30.67 -23.10
CA GLY A 285 18.44 30.95 -23.08
C GLY A 285 18.14 32.41 -23.28
N ILE A 286 16.86 32.76 -23.21
CA ILE A 286 16.40 34.15 -23.31
C ILE A 286 15.36 34.44 -22.23
N GLU A 287 15.60 35.50 -21.46
CA GLU A 287 14.65 36.00 -20.48
C GLU A 287 13.56 36.85 -21.15
N VAL A 288 12.32 36.57 -20.81
CA VAL A 288 11.14 37.30 -21.30
C VAL A 288 10.39 37.88 -20.10
N VAL A 289 10.13 39.14 -20.15
CA VAL A 289 9.27 39.87 -19.21
C VAL A 289 7.93 40.15 -19.89
N VAL A 290 6.88 39.52 -19.38
CA VAL A 290 5.53 39.71 -19.92
C VAL A 290 4.80 40.72 -19.05
N GLU A 291 4.40 41.81 -19.67
CA GLU A 291 3.59 42.87 -19.08
C GLU A 291 2.12 42.70 -19.49
N ALA A 292 1.23 43.09 -18.62
CA ALA A 292 -0.20 42.92 -18.82
C ALA A 292 -0.99 44.18 -18.44
N PRO A 293 -2.19 44.41 -19.02
CA PRO A 293 -3.12 45.40 -18.53
C PRO A 293 -3.53 45.18 -17.07
N ALA A 294 -3.93 46.26 -16.39
CA ALA A 294 -4.32 46.20 -14.98
C ALA A 294 -5.53 45.29 -14.70
N ASP A 295 -6.39 45.10 -15.68
CA ASP A 295 -7.63 44.32 -15.65
C ASP A 295 -7.47 42.88 -16.21
N ILE A 296 -6.23 42.37 -16.24
CA ILE A 296 -5.98 41.06 -16.82
C ILE A 296 -6.70 39.94 -16.04
N PRO A 297 -7.32 38.96 -16.72
CA PRO A 297 -7.89 37.80 -16.08
C PRO A 297 -6.83 36.99 -15.30
N GLN A 298 -7.16 36.66 -14.05
CA GLN A 298 -6.30 35.84 -13.19
C GLN A 298 -6.48 34.33 -13.41
N GLN A 299 -7.33 33.94 -14.36
CA GLN A 299 -7.64 32.59 -14.77
C GLN A 299 -7.10 32.29 -16.16
N GLY A 300 -6.90 31.00 -16.45
CA GLY A 300 -6.33 30.53 -17.70
C GLY A 300 -4.87 30.12 -17.60
N VAL A 301 -4.15 30.11 -18.71
CA VAL A 301 -2.74 29.73 -18.81
C VAL A 301 -1.97 30.74 -19.63
N LEU A 302 -0.90 31.27 -19.07
CA LEU A 302 0.05 32.10 -19.82
C LEU A 302 1.04 31.17 -20.54
N TYR A 303 1.05 31.20 -21.85
CA TYR A 303 2.05 30.55 -22.69
C TYR A 303 3.04 31.61 -23.19
N VAL A 304 4.33 31.31 -22.98
CA VAL A 304 5.43 32.07 -23.60
C VAL A 304 6.22 31.09 -24.47
N PHE A 305 6.35 31.42 -25.74
CA PHE A 305 6.99 30.51 -26.68
C PHE A 305 7.80 31.26 -27.75
N ALA A 306 8.82 30.54 -28.24
CA ALA A 306 9.64 31.02 -29.37
C ALA A 306 9.23 30.29 -30.66
N LYS A 307 9.14 31.02 -31.76
CA LYS A 307 8.97 30.48 -33.11
C LYS A 307 10.20 30.80 -33.95
N ALA A 308 10.47 29.98 -34.95
CA ALA A 308 11.47 30.29 -35.96
C ALA A 308 11.03 31.52 -36.80
N ALA A 309 11.93 32.45 -37.09
CA ALA A 309 11.65 33.65 -37.84
C ALA A 309 11.25 33.41 -39.32
N ASP A 310 11.60 32.21 -39.82
CA ASP A 310 11.28 31.73 -41.17
C ASP A 310 9.90 31.05 -41.29
N GLY A 311 9.10 31.08 -40.23
CA GLY A 311 7.70 30.67 -40.28
C GLY A 311 7.39 29.22 -39.98
N GLY A 312 8.18 28.54 -39.12
CA GLY A 312 7.90 27.18 -38.65
C GLY A 312 6.52 27.08 -37.96
N ALA A 313 5.76 26.03 -38.28
CA ALA A 313 4.43 25.82 -37.73
C ALA A 313 4.40 25.50 -36.22
N LEU A 314 5.49 24.89 -35.69
CA LEU A 314 5.62 24.51 -34.31
C LEU A 314 6.55 25.43 -33.52
N PRO A 315 6.25 25.70 -32.25
CA PRO A 315 7.17 26.42 -31.37
C PRO A 315 8.47 25.63 -31.13
N LEU A 316 9.58 26.38 -31.08
CA LEU A 316 10.92 25.89 -30.79
C LEU A 316 11.12 25.59 -29.29
N ALA A 317 10.45 26.36 -28.44
CA ALA A 317 10.43 26.26 -27.00
C ALA A 317 9.12 26.84 -26.46
N VAL A 318 8.54 26.23 -25.41
CA VAL A 318 7.29 26.68 -24.80
C VAL A 318 7.39 26.58 -23.29
N VAL A 319 7.08 27.65 -22.59
CA VAL A 319 6.93 27.66 -21.13
C VAL A 319 5.49 28.02 -20.79
N ARG A 320 4.92 27.33 -19.80
CA ARG A 320 3.61 27.61 -19.23
C ARG A 320 3.78 28.28 -17.88
N SER A 321 2.98 29.27 -17.59
CA SER A 321 2.95 29.96 -16.30
C SER A 321 1.52 30.24 -15.88
N SER A 322 1.31 30.43 -14.58
CA SER A 322 0.02 30.92 -14.06
C SER A 322 -0.12 32.41 -14.31
N PRO A 323 -1.28 32.89 -14.78
CA PRO A 323 -1.57 34.33 -14.86
C PRO A 323 -1.83 34.94 -13.48
N ALA A 324 -2.13 34.11 -12.45
CA ALA A 324 -2.45 34.59 -11.12
C ALA A 324 -1.24 35.20 -10.40
N GLY A 325 -1.50 36.18 -9.52
CA GLY A 325 -0.49 36.87 -8.73
C GLY A 325 0.05 38.13 -9.39
N GLU A 326 1.23 38.55 -8.96
CA GLU A 326 1.83 39.82 -9.39
C GLU A 326 2.33 39.80 -10.83
N TRP A 327 2.20 40.95 -11.50
CA TRP A 327 2.75 41.26 -12.81
C TRP A 327 3.83 42.34 -12.69
N PRO A 328 4.85 42.38 -13.56
CA PRO A 328 5.09 41.55 -14.75
C PRO A 328 5.55 40.12 -14.43
N LYS A 329 5.23 39.18 -15.34
CA LYS A 329 5.71 37.80 -15.24
C LYS A 329 7.07 37.64 -15.91
N ARG A 330 8.02 36.98 -15.22
CA ARG A 330 9.35 36.68 -15.78
C ARG A 330 9.40 35.20 -16.16
N VAL A 331 9.84 34.92 -17.37
CA VAL A 331 9.95 33.55 -17.92
C VAL A 331 11.30 33.45 -18.64
N VAL A 332 11.98 32.31 -18.47
CA VAL A 332 13.21 32.00 -19.21
C VAL A 332 12.92 30.84 -20.15
N LEU A 333 13.11 31.11 -21.46
CA LEU A 333 13.06 30.07 -22.50
C LEU A 333 14.46 29.55 -22.77
N THR A 334 14.60 28.24 -22.75
CA THR A 334 15.86 27.50 -22.96
C THR A 334 15.67 26.45 -24.05
N PRO A 335 16.76 25.86 -24.59
CA PRO A 335 16.65 24.72 -25.50
C PRO A 335 15.96 23.49 -24.87
N ALA A 336 16.02 23.33 -23.53
CA ALA A 336 15.35 22.26 -22.81
C ALA A 336 13.81 22.41 -22.79
N ASP A 337 13.27 23.59 -23.09
CA ASP A 337 11.83 23.82 -23.17
C ASP A 337 11.23 23.44 -24.55
N ALA A 338 11.99 22.73 -25.38
CA ALA A 338 11.54 22.20 -26.66
C ALA A 338 10.39 21.20 -26.51
N MET A 339 9.36 21.31 -27.33
CA MET A 339 8.26 20.32 -27.33
C MET A 339 8.65 18.97 -27.94
N ARG A 340 9.71 18.97 -28.77
CA ARG A 340 10.23 17.80 -29.47
C ARG A 340 11.75 17.90 -29.55
N ALA A 341 12.41 16.75 -29.40
CA ALA A 341 13.87 16.70 -29.42
C ALA A 341 14.52 17.12 -30.75
N ASP A 342 13.78 16.98 -31.85
CA ASP A 342 14.22 17.36 -33.22
C ASP A 342 13.95 18.82 -33.58
N ILE A 343 13.24 19.57 -32.73
CA ILE A 343 12.90 21.01 -32.95
C ILE A 343 13.24 21.75 -31.65
N SER A 344 14.34 22.48 -31.66
CA SER A 344 14.81 23.19 -30.48
C SER A 344 15.30 24.60 -30.82
N LEU A 345 15.24 25.47 -29.82
CA LEU A 345 15.77 26.83 -29.87
C LEU A 345 17.23 26.86 -30.32
N SER A 346 18.04 25.85 -29.96
CA SER A 346 19.46 25.77 -30.33
C SER A 346 19.73 25.68 -31.83
N GLN A 347 18.77 25.25 -32.64
CA GLN A 347 18.91 25.01 -34.07
C GLN A 347 18.63 26.31 -34.92
N HIS A 348 18.10 27.34 -34.28
CA HIS A 348 17.71 28.57 -34.95
C HIS A 348 18.46 29.77 -34.34
N GLU A 349 19.00 30.63 -35.21
CA GLU A 349 19.67 31.85 -34.79
C GLU A 349 18.68 33.02 -34.60
N LYS A 350 17.67 33.06 -35.46
CA LYS A 350 16.63 34.11 -35.46
C LYS A 350 15.29 33.53 -35.02
N ILE A 351 14.67 34.17 -34.03
CA ILE A 351 13.40 33.76 -33.45
C ILE A 351 12.46 34.95 -33.34
N GLN A 352 11.18 34.64 -33.20
CA GLN A 352 10.14 35.56 -32.74
C GLN A 352 9.54 35.01 -31.45
N LEU A 353 9.40 35.84 -30.43
CA LEU A 353 8.78 35.50 -29.17
C LEU A 353 7.31 35.91 -29.18
N THR A 354 6.49 35.05 -28.58
CA THR A 354 5.06 35.33 -28.39
C THR A 354 4.68 34.98 -26.95
N ALA A 355 3.96 35.87 -26.28
CA ALA A 355 3.26 35.59 -25.04
C ALA A 355 1.78 35.55 -25.32
N ARG A 356 1.05 34.54 -24.81
CA ARG A 356 -0.39 34.44 -24.99
C ARG A 356 -1.05 33.96 -23.70
N LEU A 357 -2.00 34.71 -23.21
CA LEU A 357 -2.90 34.30 -22.14
C LEU A 357 -4.10 33.58 -22.76
N SER A 358 -4.13 32.28 -22.64
CA SER A 358 -5.27 31.45 -23.05
C SER A 358 -6.28 31.34 -21.92
N LEU A 359 -7.49 31.85 -22.18
CA LEU A 359 -8.58 31.82 -21.19
C LEU A 359 -9.16 30.41 -21.03
N SER A 360 -9.15 29.61 -22.08
CA SER A 360 -9.61 28.22 -22.08
C SER A 360 -8.55 27.25 -21.58
N GLY A 361 -7.28 27.68 -21.46
CA GLY A 361 -6.14 26.82 -21.19
C GLY A 361 -5.66 25.99 -22.38
N ALA A 362 -6.26 26.18 -23.57
CA ALA A 362 -5.85 25.47 -24.78
C ALA A 362 -4.52 26.00 -25.33
N VAL A 363 -3.73 25.08 -25.93
CA VAL A 363 -2.45 25.44 -26.59
C VAL A 363 -2.68 26.21 -27.88
N THR A 364 -3.80 25.97 -28.57
CA THR A 364 -4.23 26.72 -29.77
C THR A 364 -4.86 28.04 -29.40
N ALA A 365 -4.65 29.04 -30.23
CA ALA A 365 -5.27 30.37 -30.06
C ALA A 365 -6.80 30.26 -30.09
N GLY A 366 -7.46 30.84 -29.08
CA GLY A 366 -8.90 30.91 -28.97
C GLY A 366 -9.41 32.35 -29.00
N SER A 367 -10.68 32.55 -29.39
CA SER A 367 -11.33 33.86 -29.33
C SER A 367 -11.31 34.41 -27.90
N GLY A 368 -10.92 35.67 -27.77
CA GLY A 368 -10.81 36.36 -26.49
C GLY A 368 -9.44 36.24 -25.80
N ASP A 369 -8.55 35.37 -26.27
CA ASP A 369 -7.17 35.26 -25.74
C ASP A 369 -6.44 36.59 -25.93
N LEU A 370 -5.54 36.90 -24.99
CA LEU A 370 -4.68 38.08 -25.10
C LEU A 370 -3.29 37.65 -25.56
N GLN A 371 -2.69 38.39 -26.50
CA GLN A 371 -1.41 38.07 -27.12
C GLN A 371 -0.50 39.29 -27.23
N GLY A 372 0.80 39.05 -27.06
CA GLY A 372 1.87 40.00 -27.35
C GLY A 372 3.00 39.30 -28.12
N GLU A 373 3.63 40.02 -29.04
CA GLU A 373 4.69 39.48 -29.89
C GLU A 373 5.91 40.38 -29.92
N SER A 374 7.08 39.81 -30.05
CA SER A 374 8.30 40.55 -30.34
C SER A 374 8.48 40.74 -31.85
N GLY A 375 9.39 41.63 -32.25
CA GLY A 375 10.02 41.54 -33.55
C GLY A 375 10.91 40.30 -33.67
N VAL A 376 11.44 40.05 -34.85
CA VAL A 376 12.49 39.03 -35.08
C VAL A 376 13.77 39.46 -34.38
N LEU A 377 14.36 38.58 -33.60
CA LEU A 377 15.60 38.84 -32.86
C LEU A 377 16.57 37.69 -32.98
N ARG A 378 17.87 37.99 -32.83
CA ARG A 378 18.94 36.99 -32.66
C ARG A 378 19.11 36.71 -31.19
N TRP A 379 18.52 35.63 -30.70
CA TRP A 379 18.34 35.38 -29.27
C TRP A 379 19.65 35.17 -28.51
N ARG A 380 20.70 34.65 -29.20
CA ARG A 380 22.04 34.43 -28.55
C ARG A 380 22.84 35.71 -28.40
N GLU A 381 22.55 36.73 -29.24
CA GLU A 381 23.23 38.03 -29.25
C GLU A 381 22.44 39.08 -28.47
N HIS A 382 21.23 38.72 -28.00
CA HIS A 382 20.36 39.67 -27.33
C HIS A 382 20.76 39.82 -25.86
N GLU A 383 21.08 41.07 -25.49
CA GLU A 383 21.43 41.40 -24.10
C GLU A 383 20.19 41.85 -23.32
N GLY A 384 20.02 41.21 -22.15
CA GLY A 384 18.93 41.49 -21.21
C GLY A 384 17.57 40.90 -21.58
N PRO A 385 16.53 41.17 -20.79
CA PRO A 385 15.21 40.59 -20.98
C PRO A 385 14.44 41.24 -22.13
N VAL A 386 13.74 40.41 -22.91
CA VAL A 386 12.78 40.86 -23.92
C VAL A 386 11.46 41.16 -23.27
N ARG A 387 10.93 42.37 -23.50
CA ARG A 387 9.61 42.79 -23.01
C ARG A 387 8.51 42.47 -24.01
N LEU A 388 7.46 41.79 -23.57
CA LEU A 388 6.24 41.52 -24.32
C LEU A 388 5.04 42.11 -23.59
N VAL A 389 4.19 42.81 -24.29
CA VAL A 389 2.96 43.39 -23.72
C VAL A 389 1.76 42.63 -24.30
N LEU A 390 0.86 42.15 -23.42
CA LEU A 390 -0.38 41.49 -23.83
C LEU A 390 -1.43 42.54 -24.25
N ASP A 391 -1.27 43.10 -25.44
CA ASP A 391 -2.09 44.22 -25.96
C ASP A 391 -3.07 43.82 -27.05
N LYS A 392 -2.89 42.65 -27.69
CA LYS A 392 -3.77 42.16 -28.75
C LYS A 392 -4.78 41.15 -28.23
N ARG A 393 -6.07 41.39 -28.45
CA ARG A 393 -7.09 40.37 -28.21
C ARG A 393 -7.35 39.61 -29.52
N ILE A 394 -7.32 38.27 -29.41
CA ILE A 394 -7.60 37.38 -30.55
C ILE A 394 -9.12 37.40 -30.82
N PRO A 395 -9.55 37.62 -32.05
CA PRO A 395 -10.97 37.72 -32.43
C PRO A 395 -11.76 36.45 -32.25
#